data_6388c5412eeea617c3bb0bf44c019fcc
#
_entry.id   6388c5412eeea617c3bb0bf44c019fcc
#
_cell.length_a   1.000
_cell.length_b   1.000
_cell.length_c   1.000
_cell.angle_alpha   90.00
_cell.angle_beta   90.00
_cell.angle_gamma   90.00
#
_symmetry.space_group_name_H-M   'P 1'
#
loop_
_entity.id
_entity.type
_entity.pdbx_description
1 polymer ?
#
loop_
_entity_poly.entity_id
_entity_poly.type
_entity_poly.pdbx_seq_one_letter_code
_entity_poly.pdbx_strand_id
1 'polypeptide(L)'
;LKIITFARSFKRAYKALIRKHPELQPKVEAVLRLLAENSFDPSLQTHKLKGQLAGSWACTVEYDCRIVFDFVANPDSGDEEILLLDIGSHDEVY
;
A
#
# COMPACT_ATOMS: atom_id res chain seq x y z
N LEU A 1 -0.58 -15.67 -5.32
CA LEU A 1 -0.30 -14.82 -4.16
C LEU A 1 0.97 -14.02 -4.39
N LYS A 2 0.89 -12.70 -4.38
CA LYS A 2 2.05 -11.84 -4.62
C LYS A 2 2.83 -11.61 -3.32
N ILE A 3 4.15 -11.47 -3.45
CA ILE A 3 5.01 -11.12 -2.34
C ILE A 3 4.91 -9.61 -2.11
N ILE A 4 4.79 -9.21 -0.85
CA ILE A 4 4.78 -7.81 -0.44
C ILE A 4 6.12 -7.46 0.17
N THR A 5 6.72 -6.38 -0.32
CA THR A 5 7.96 -5.82 0.21
C THR A 5 7.73 -4.40 0.71
N PHE A 6 8.61 -3.90 1.56
CA PHE A 6 8.40 -2.66 2.29
C PHE A 6 9.57 -1.70 2.04
N ALA A 7 9.28 -0.54 1.43
CA ALA A 7 10.27 0.53 1.36
C ALA A 7 10.46 1.16 2.74
N ARG A 8 11.62 1.80 2.96
CA ARG A 8 11.90 2.49 4.22
C ARG A 8 10.88 3.57 4.52
N SER A 9 10.45 4.29 3.48
CA SER A 9 9.42 5.32 3.60
C SER A 9 8.12 4.77 4.14
N PHE A 10 7.71 3.58 3.67
CA PHE A 10 6.51 2.93 4.18
C PHE A 10 6.68 2.54 5.65
N LYS A 11 7.79 1.91 6.00
CA LYS A 11 8.02 1.49 7.39
C LYS A 11 7.96 2.66 8.36
N ARG A 12 8.54 3.80 7.98
CA ARG A 12 8.54 5.02 8.78
C ARG A 12 7.12 5.57 8.92
N ALA A 13 6.39 5.69 7.82
CA ALA A 13 5.03 6.20 7.82
C ALA A 13 4.08 5.29 8.60
N TYR A 14 4.22 3.98 8.44
CA TYR A 14 3.40 3.02 9.16
C TYR A 14 3.62 3.09 10.66
N LYS A 15 4.89 3.16 11.08
CA LYS A 15 5.24 3.27 12.49
C LYS A 15 4.61 4.51 13.12
N ALA A 16 4.67 5.65 12.42
CA ALA A 16 4.08 6.90 12.87
C ALA A 16 2.54 6.78 12.94
N LEU A 17 1.94 6.17 11.93
CA LEU A 17 0.48 5.99 11.88
C LEU A 17 -0.02 5.14 13.05
N ILE A 18 0.62 3.99 13.29
CA ILE A 18 0.20 3.06 14.34
C ILE A 18 0.43 3.64 15.73
N ARG A 19 1.42 4.50 15.90
CA ARG A 19 1.64 5.21 17.16
C ARG A 19 0.44 6.09 17.51
N LYS A 20 -0.13 6.77 16.51
CA LYS A 20 -1.30 7.65 16.69
C LYS A 20 -2.62 6.87 16.68
N HIS A 21 -2.70 5.83 15.88
CA HIS A 21 -3.93 5.09 15.61
C HIS A 21 -3.66 3.58 15.67
N PRO A 22 -3.37 3.02 16.86
CA PRO A 22 -3.07 1.59 16.98
C PRO A 22 -4.21 0.69 16.55
N GLU A 23 -5.45 1.21 16.57
CA GLU A 23 -6.63 0.48 16.11
C GLU A 23 -6.59 0.16 14.61
N LEU A 24 -5.75 0.85 13.84
CA LEU A 24 -5.64 0.61 12.39
C LEU A 24 -4.79 -0.62 12.05
N GLN A 25 -3.98 -1.09 12.98
CA GLN A 25 -3.06 -2.20 12.69
C GLN A 25 -3.76 -3.43 12.11
N PRO A 26 -4.85 -3.95 12.73
CA PRO A 26 -5.54 -5.11 12.16
C PRO A 26 -6.13 -4.83 10.77
N LYS A 27 -6.62 -3.62 10.54
CA LYS A 27 -7.18 -3.23 9.24
C LYS A 27 -6.09 -3.21 8.17
N VAL A 28 -4.93 -2.63 8.47
CA VAL A 28 -3.81 -2.59 7.53
C VAL A 28 -3.37 -4.01 7.19
N GLU A 29 -3.24 -4.88 8.19
CA GLU A 29 -2.83 -6.26 7.97
C GLU A 29 -3.82 -7.00 7.07
N ALA A 30 -5.12 -6.80 7.29
CA ALA A 30 -6.17 -7.41 6.45
C ALA A 30 -6.09 -6.90 5.01
N VAL A 31 -5.88 -5.59 4.83
CA VAL A 31 -5.75 -4.99 3.50
C VAL A 31 -4.52 -5.52 2.77
N LEU A 32 -3.38 -5.65 3.46
CA LEU A 32 -2.17 -6.18 2.86
C LEU A 32 -2.35 -7.64 2.42
N ARG A 33 -3.04 -8.44 3.23
CA ARG A 33 -3.35 -9.81 2.89
C ARG A 33 -4.22 -9.90 1.63
N LEU A 34 -5.26 -9.08 1.58
CA LEU A 34 -6.13 -9.04 0.40
C LEU A 34 -5.39 -8.51 -0.83
N LEU A 35 -4.55 -7.49 -0.66
CA LEU A 35 -3.74 -6.93 -1.74
C LEU A 35 -2.84 -8.00 -2.36
N ALA A 36 -2.25 -8.86 -1.53
CA ALA A 36 -1.41 -9.95 -1.99
C ALA A 36 -2.21 -11.02 -2.76
N GLU A 37 -3.43 -11.30 -2.31
CA GLU A 37 -4.30 -12.32 -2.91
C GLU A 37 -5.01 -11.82 -4.16
N ASN A 38 -5.56 -10.61 -4.11
CA ASN A 38 -6.32 -10.01 -5.21
C ASN A 38 -6.16 -8.49 -5.16
N SER A 39 -5.14 -7.99 -5.83
CA SER A 39 -4.76 -6.57 -5.81
C SER A 39 -5.84 -5.64 -6.33
N PHE A 40 -6.76 -6.14 -7.14
CA PHE A 40 -7.84 -5.36 -7.74
C PHE A 40 -9.21 -5.71 -7.19
N ASP A 41 -9.26 -6.29 -5.99
CA ASP A 41 -10.53 -6.50 -5.32
C ASP A 41 -11.28 -5.16 -5.19
N PRO A 42 -12.58 -5.12 -5.52
CA PRO A 42 -13.33 -3.85 -5.50
C PRO A 42 -13.29 -3.11 -4.15
N SER A 43 -13.19 -3.83 -3.04
CA SER A 43 -13.15 -3.22 -1.71
C SER A 43 -11.89 -2.40 -1.48
N LEU A 44 -10.80 -2.67 -2.21
CA LEU A 44 -9.54 -1.95 -2.09
C LEU A 44 -9.54 -0.63 -2.84
N GLN A 45 -10.43 -0.47 -3.83
CA GLN A 45 -10.47 0.71 -4.70
C GLN A 45 -9.10 1.02 -5.30
N THR A 46 -8.37 -0.02 -5.70
CA THR A 46 -7.04 0.11 -6.29
C THR A 46 -7.11 0.93 -7.57
N HIS A 47 -6.29 1.97 -7.65
CA HIS A 47 -6.28 2.84 -8.82
C HIS A 47 -4.89 3.42 -9.05
N LYS A 48 -4.62 3.77 -10.30
CA LYS A 48 -3.36 4.37 -10.71
C LYS A 48 -3.34 5.85 -10.34
N LEU A 49 -2.21 6.31 -9.84
CA LEU A 49 -2.04 7.71 -9.45
C LEU A 49 -1.61 8.55 -10.64
N LYS A 50 -1.86 9.86 -10.55
CA LYS A 50 -1.51 10.84 -11.58
C LYS A 50 -0.59 11.91 -10.99
N GLY A 51 -0.03 12.75 -11.86
CA GLY A 51 0.84 13.84 -11.43
C GLY A 51 2.20 13.34 -10.99
N GLN A 52 2.69 13.87 -9.88
CA GLN A 52 4.04 13.54 -9.37
C GLN A 52 4.19 12.07 -8.98
N LEU A 53 3.08 11.40 -8.66
CA LEU A 53 3.07 9.99 -8.28
C LEU A 53 2.66 9.08 -9.45
N ALA A 54 2.67 9.62 -10.67
CA ALA A 54 2.30 8.85 -11.86
C ALA A 54 3.15 7.59 -11.98
N GLY A 55 2.51 6.46 -12.27
CA GLY A 55 3.17 5.17 -12.32
C GLY A 55 3.02 4.34 -11.05
N SER A 56 2.67 4.99 -9.95
CA SER A 56 2.37 4.28 -8.69
C SER A 56 0.87 4.07 -8.57
N TRP A 57 0.50 3.23 -7.61
CA TRP A 57 -0.88 2.83 -7.34
C TRP A 57 -1.25 3.16 -5.91
N ALA A 58 -2.54 3.26 -5.64
CA ALA A 58 -3.03 3.42 -4.28
C ALA A 58 -4.20 2.49 -4.03
N CYS A 59 -4.34 2.05 -2.77
CA CYS A 59 -5.52 1.33 -2.32
C CYS A 59 -6.00 1.91 -0.99
N THR A 60 -7.26 1.64 -0.68
CA THR A 60 -7.93 2.19 0.50
C THR A 60 -7.84 1.20 1.66
N VAL A 61 -7.41 1.68 2.83
CA VAL A 61 -7.51 0.94 4.09
C VAL A 61 -8.85 1.26 4.75
N GLU A 62 -9.15 2.56 4.88
CA GLU A 62 -10.45 3.06 5.30
C GLU A 62 -10.64 4.46 4.75
N TYR A 63 -11.71 5.15 5.15
CA TYR A 63 -12.14 6.41 4.54
C TYR A 63 -11.00 7.41 4.32
N ASP A 64 -10.15 7.61 5.31
CA ASP A 64 -9.06 8.59 5.21
C ASP A 64 -7.68 7.96 5.39
N CYS A 65 -7.53 6.70 5.01
CA CYS A 65 -6.25 6.01 5.09
C CYS A 65 -5.99 5.24 3.81
N ARG A 66 -4.89 5.55 3.14
CA ARG A 66 -4.51 4.95 1.87
C ARG A 66 -3.09 4.45 1.89
N ILE A 67 -2.84 3.40 1.11
CA ILE A 67 -1.50 2.85 0.90
C ILE A 67 -1.08 3.14 -0.53
N VAL A 68 0.12 3.69 -0.71
CA VAL A 68 0.73 3.91 -2.02
C VAL A 68 1.75 2.80 -2.25
N PHE A 69 1.70 2.18 -3.42
CA PHE A 69 2.55 1.05 -3.75
C PHE A 69 2.86 0.99 -5.24
N ASP A 70 3.87 0.19 -5.60
CA ASP A 70 4.22 -0.10 -6.98
C ASP A 70 4.16 -1.61 -7.21
N PHE A 71 3.86 -2.00 -8.45
CA PHE A 71 4.09 -3.36 -8.91
C PHE A 71 5.48 -3.40 -9.53
N VAL A 72 6.34 -4.26 -8.99
CA VAL A 72 7.72 -4.37 -9.45
C VAL A 72 8.04 -5.82 -9.80
N ALA A 73 8.82 -6.03 -10.85
CA ALA A 73 9.26 -7.37 -11.23
C ALA A 73 10.46 -7.78 -10.38
N ASN A 74 10.42 -9.00 -9.84
CA ASN A 74 11.58 -9.56 -9.16
C ASN A 74 12.63 -9.87 -10.22
N PRO A 75 13.88 -9.36 -10.11
CA PRO A 75 14.90 -9.55 -11.15
C PRO A 75 15.34 -10.99 -11.31
N ASP A 76 15.20 -11.82 -10.28
CA ASP A 76 15.63 -13.21 -10.33
C ASP A 76 14.57 -14.15 -10.87
N SER A 77 13.31 -13.97 -10.45
CA SER A 77 12.22 -14.88 -10.82
C SER A 77 11.33 -14.33 -11.93
N GLY A 78 11.33 -13.02 -12.16
CA GLY A 78 10.41 -12.36 -13.08
C GLY A 78 9.00 -12.19 -12.54
N ASP A 79 8.73 -12.70 -11.34
CA ASP A 79 7.41 -12.56 -10.71
C ASP A 79 7.15 -11.13 -10.29
N GLU A 80 5.90 -10.72 -10.37
CA GLU A 80 5.49 -9.39 -9.93
C GLU A 80 5.34 -9.36 -8.41
N GLU A 81 5.95 -8.36 -7.79
CA GLU A 81 5.87 -8.12 -6.35
C GLU A 81 5.23 -6.76 -6.10
N ILE A 82 4.73 -6.58 -4.88
CA ILE A 82 4.13 -5.31 -4.46
C ILE A 82 5.11 -4.63 -3.51
N LEU A 83 5.59 -3.45 -3.92
CA LEU A 83 6.49 -2.63 -3.10
C LEU A 83 5.66 -1.51 -2.44
N LEU A 84 5.52 -1.58 -1.13
CA LEU A 84 4.79 -0.56 -0.37
C LEU A 84 5.69 0.66 -0.17
N LEU A 85 5.19 1.84 -0.55
CA LEU A 85 5.94 3.08 -0.56
C LEU A 85 5.55 4.04 0.56
N ASP A 86 4.24 4.14 0.84
CA ASP A 86 3.75 5.10 1.82
C ASP A 86 2.38 4.68 2.34
N ILE A 87 1.99 5.22 3.48
CA ILE A 87 0.67 5.03 4.08
C ILE A 87 0.33 6.26 4.90
N GLY A 88 -0.93 6.69 4.85
CA GLY A 88 -1.38 7.84 5.60
C GLY A 88 -2.71 8.35 5.11
N SER A 89 -3.08 9.56 5.55
CA SER A 89 -4.28 10.22 5.06
C SER A 89 -4.09 10.68 3.62
N HIS A 90 -5.20 11.02 2.95
CA HIS A 90 -5.17 11.53 1.59
C HIS A 90 -4.21 12.72 1.46
N ASP A 91 -4.26 13.64 2.41
CA ASP A 91 -3.42 14.84 2.39
C ASP A 91 -1.94 14.52 2.61
N GLU A 92 -1.63 13.46 3.34
CA GLU A 92 -0.25 13.08 3.65
C GLU A 92 0.43 12.35 2.50
N VAL A 93 -0.32 11.55 1.71
CA VAL A 93 0.26 10.70 0.67
C VAL A 93 0.10 11.27 -0.73
N TYR A 94 -0.80 12.19 -0.92
CA TYR A 94 -1.06 12.85 -2.21
C TYR A 94 -0.63 14.31 -2.16
#